data_feca820939b930419b64e71cad2e469a
#
_entry.id   feca820939b930419b64e71cad2e469a
#
_cell.length_a   1.000
_cell.length_b   1.000
_cell.length_c   1.000
_cell.angle_alpha   90.00
_cell.angle_beta   90.00
_cell.angle_gamma   90.00
#
_symmetry.space_group_name_H-M   'P 1'
#
loop_
_entity.id
_entity.type
_entity.pdbx_description
1 polymer ?
#
loop_
_entity_poly.entity_id
_entity_poly.type
_entity_poly.pdbx_seq_one_letter_code
_entity_poly.pdbx_strand_id
1 'polypeptide(L)'
;MKVNVDTLTMTATPIPRTLQFSLMGARDLSVIQTPPPNRYPIQTEVHTFNEEIIADAVNFEMSRNGQVFFVNNRISNLVELKAMIERHIPDCRVCIGHGQMEPAELEKIIFDFVNYDYDVLLATTIIESGIDIPNANTIIINQAQNFGLSDLHQMRGRVGRSNKKAFCYLLAPPLSSLTPEAKRRLQAIENFSDLGSGIHIAMQDLDIRGAGNMLGAEQSGFIADLGYETYQKILSEAVHELKTDEFADLYAEALKADG
;
A
#
# COMPACT_ATOMS: atom_id res chain seq x y z
N MET A 1 -10.32 29.36 -26.13
CA MET A 1 -10.94 28.05 -26.41
C MET A 1 -10.52 27.11 -25.31
N LYS A 2 -11.41 26.78 -24.35
CA LYS A 2 -11.19 25.65 -23.43
C LYS A 2 -11.50 24.38 -24.22
N VAL A 3 -10.48 23.62 -24.55
CA VAL A 3 -10.68 22.29 -25.10
C VAL A 3 -11.19 21.42 -23.96
N ASN A 4 -12.43 20.95 -24.04
CA ASN A 4 -12.95 19.94 -23.12
C ASN A 4 -12.20 18.64 -23.42
N VAL A 5 -11.29 18.29 -22.53
CA VAL A 5 -10.55 17.03 -22.57
C VAL A 5 -11.11 16.15 -21.45
N ASP A 6 -11.62 14.99 -21.83
CA ASP A 6 -12.00 13.98 -20.86
C ASP A 6 -10.74 13.46 -20.16
N THR A 7 -10.75 13.50 -18.83
CA THR A 7 -9.60 13.07 -18.03
C THR A 7 -9.97 11.84 -17.22
N LEU A 8 -9.25 10.74 -17.42
CA LEU A 8 -9.34 9.53 -16.61
C LEU A 8 -8.13 9.44 -15.70
N THR A 9 -8.37 9.33 -14.41
CA THR A 9 -7.33 9.08 -13.41
C THR A 9 -7.51 7.69 -12.83
N MET A 10 -6.45 6.89 -12.86
CA MET A 10 -6.44 5.54 -12.31
C MET A 10 -5.45 5.43 -11.16
N THR A 11 -5.81 4.70 -10.12
CA THR A 11 -4.95 4.45 -8.96
C THR A 11 -5.34 3.15 -8.27
N ALA A 12 -4.36 2.48 -7.68
CA ALA A 12 -4.59 1.32 -6.82
C ALA A 12 -5.07 1.75 -5.41
N THR A 13 -4.62 2.92 -4.97
CA THR A 13 -5.00 3.55 -3.70
C THR A 13 -5.22 5.03 -3.95
N PRO A 14 -6.48 5.50 -4.10
CA PRO A 14 -6.73 6.93 -4.26
C PRO A 14 -6.18 7.68 -3.05
N ILE A 15 -5.47 8.77 -3.32
CA ILE A 15 -5.07 9.67 -2.23
C ILE A 15 -6.33 10.22 -1.54
N PRO A 16 -6.31 10.48 -0.23
CA PRO A 16 -7.48 10.93 0.51
C PRO A 16 -8.22 12.09 -0.14
N ARG A 17 -7.48 13.06 -0.67
CA ARG A 17 -8.06 14.22 -1.37
C ARG A 17 -8.81 13.83 -2.64
N THR A 18 -8.26 12.96 -3.46
CA THR A 18 -8.91 12.49 -4.71
C THR A 18 -10.18 11.70 -4.38
N LEU A 19 -10.12 10.84 -3.37
CA LEU A 19 -11.27 10.07 -2.91
C LEU A 19 -12.37 10.99 -2.36
N GLN A 20 -12.01 12.03 -1.60
CA GLN A 20 -12.95 13.02 -1.10
C GLN A 20 -13.67 13.73 -2.23
N PHE A 21 -12.97 14.21 -3.26
CA PHE A 21 -13.59 14.85 -4.42
C PHE A 21 -14.56 13.92 -5.15
N SER A 22 -14.23 12.63 -5.25
CA SER A 22 -15.12 11.63 -5.83
C SER A 22 -16.36 11.39 -4.97
N LEU A 23 -16.19 11.28 -3.67
CA LEU A 23 -17.29 11.09 -2.71
C LEU A 23 -18.21 12.32 -2.62
N MET A 24 -17.66 13.51 -2.82
CA MET A 24 -18.44 14.76 -2.89
C MET A 24 -19.14 14.96 -4.25
N GLY A 25 -19.05 13.99 -5.16
CA GLY A 25 -19.71 14.04 -6.45
C GLY A 25 -19.00 14.90 -7.51
N ALA A 26 -17.84 15.46 -7.20
CA ALA A 26 -17.07 16.26 -8.15
C ALA A 26 -16.49 15.44 -9.32
N ARG A 27 -16.39 14.11 -9.15
CA ARG A 27 -15.93 13.17 -10.17
C ARG A 27 -16.63 11.83 -10.01
N ASP A 28 -16.88 11.17 -11.10
CA ASP A 28 -17.39 9.80 -11.08
C ASP A 28 -16.28 8.83 -10.64
N LEU A 29 -16.64 7.90 -9.78
CA LEU A 29 -15.76 6.85 -9.29
C LEU A 29 -16.25 5.50 -9.80
N SER A 30 -15.38 4.78 -10.49
CA SER A 30 -15.59 3.39 -10.86
C SER A 30 -14.55 2.51 -10.17
N VAL A 31 -15.00 1.42 -9.58
CA VAL A 31 -14.14 0.47 -8.87
C VAL A 31 -14.03 -0.82 -9.66
N ILE A 32 -12.80 -1.20 -10.00
CA ILE A 32 -12.51 -2.50 -10.64
C ILE A 32 -12.32 -3.51 -9.53
N GLN A 33 -13.23 -4.47 -9.41
CA GLN A 33 -13.24 -5.47 -8.34
C GLN A 33 -12.72 -6.84 -8.77
N THR A 34 -12.71 -7.11 -10.08
CA THR A 34 -12.26 -8.41 -10.60
C THR A 34 -10.74 -8.46 -10.64
N PRO A 35 -10.10 -9.32 -9.83
CA PRO A 35 -8.65 -9.48 -9.87
C PRO A 35 -8.20 -10.16 -11.16
N PRO A 36 -6.95 -9.96 -11.61
CA PRO A 36 -6.38 -10.72 -12.69
C PRO A 36 -6.38 -12.22 -12.39
N PRO A 37 -6.60 -13.09 -13.40
CA PRO A 37 -6.54 -14.53 -13.19
C PRO A 37 -5.14 -14.97 -12.75
N ASN A 38 -5.06 -16.09 -12.01
CA ASN A 38 -3.82 -16.70 -11.51
C ASN A 38 -3.00 -15.82 -10.52
N ARG A 39 -3.66 -14.92 -9.83
CA ARG A 39 -3.04 -14.18 -8.72
C ARG A 39 -3.67 -14.60 -7.40
N TYR A 40 -2.83 -14.70 -6.37
CA TYR A 40 -3.25 -15.02 -5.00
C TYR A 40 -3.21 -13.76 -4.14
N PRO A 41 -4.06 -13.68 -3.10
CA PRO A 41 -3.92 -12.67 -2.06
C PRO A 41 -2.53 -12.76 -1.43
N ILE A 42 -1.97 -11.61 -1.06
CA ILE A 42 -0.69 -11.56 -0.39
C ILE A 42 -0.91 -11.79 1.11
N GLN A 43 -0.37 -12.89 1.63
CA GLN A 43 -0.48 -13.20 3.05
C GLN A 43 0.28 -12.16 3.86
N THR A 44 -0.45 -11.35 4.62
CA THR A 44 0.08 -10.22 5.38
C THR A 44 0.06 -10.53 6.87
N GLU A 45 1.20 -10.37 7.52
CA GLU A 45 1.38 -10.64 8.94
C GLU A 45 2.09 -9.48 9.63
N VAL A 46 1.65 -9.12 10.83
CA VAL A 46 2.30 -8.13 11.69
C VAL A 46 3.06 -8.85 12.79
N HIS A 47 4.35 -8.58 12.92
CA HIS A 47 5.22 -9.15 13.93
C HIS A 47 6.05 -8.09 14.64
N THR A 48 6.48 -8.40 15.84
CA THR A 48 7.58 -7.66 16.48
C THR A 48 8.89 -8.03 15.78
N PHE A 49 9.83 -7.08 15.67
CA PHE A 49 11.13 -7.36 15.08
C PHE A 49 11.78 -8.59 15.73
N ASN A 50 12.11 -9.55 14.89
CA ASN A 50 12.72 -10.81 15.31
C ASN A 50 13.63 -11.32 14.19
N GLU A 51 14.90 -11.53 14.51
CA GLU A 51 15.90 -12.01 13.53
C GLU A 51 15.55 -13.39 12.97
N GLU A 52 14.95 -14.27 13.78
CA GLU A 52 14.54 -15.61 13.34
C GLU A 52 13.41 -15.55 12.31
N ILE A 53 12.42 -14.69 12.48
CA ILE A 53 11.34 -14.52 11.51
C ILE A 53 11.89 -14.02 10.18
N ILE A 54 12.81 -13.07 10.21
CA ILE A 54 13.49 -12.58 9.01
C ILE A 54 14.27 -13.70 8.33
N ALA A 55 15.06 -14.44 9.08
CA ALA A 55 15.84 -15.55 8.55
C ALA A 55 14.95 -16.65 7.95
N ASP A 56 13.86 -17.00 8.60
CA ASP A 56 12.90 -18.00 8.13
C ASP A 56 12.21 -17.55 6.83
N ALA A 57 11.81 -16.29 6.74
CA ALA A 57 11.20 -15.72 5.54
C ALA A 57 12.18 -15.75 4.35
N VAL A 58 13.42 -15.35 4.57
CA VAL A 58 14.46 -15.35 3.54
C VAL A 58 14.81 -16.78 3.11
N ASN A 59 15.00 -17.69 4.05
CA ASN A 59 15.27 -19.11 3.76
C ASN A 59 14.14 -19.75 2.95
N PHE A 60 12.90 -19.45 3.30
CA PHE A 60 11.76 -19.98 2.57
C PHE A 60 11.77 -19.52 1.11
N GLU A 61 12.01 -18.23 0.84
CA GLU A 61 12.12 -17.72 -0.53
C GLU A 61 13.31 -18.32 -1.27
N MET A 62 14.47 -18.42 -0.66
CA MET A 62 15.65 -19.05 -1.27
C MET A 62 15.37 -20.52 -1.62
N SER A 63 14.65 -21.25 -0.78
CA SER A 63 14.30 -22.66 -1.02
C SER A 63 13.42 -22.89 -2.25
N ARG A 64 12.67 -21.89 -2.67
CA ARG A 64 11.83 -21.94 -3.88
C ARG A 64 12.36 -21.07 -5.02
N ASN A 65 13.61 -20.67 -4.97
CA ASN A 65 14.28 -19.79 -5.93
C ASN A 65 13.62 -18.41 -6.06
N GLY A 66 13.02 -17.93 -5.00
CA GLY A 66 12.44 -16.59 -4.91
C GLY A 66 13.43 -15.56 -4.39
N GLN A 67 12.98 -14.31 -4.40
CA GLN A 67 13.73 -13.17 -3.90
C GLN A 67 12.90 -12.38 -2.89
N VAL A 68 13.59 -11.61 -2.05
CA VAL A 68 12.98 -10.82 -0.98
C VAL A 68 13.30 -9.35 -1.14
N PHE A 69 12.26 -8.51 -1.05
CA PHE A 69 12.42 -7.09 -0.75
C PHE A 69 12.43 -6.88 0.75
N PHE A 70 13.43 -6.19 1.25
CA PHE A 70 13.48 -5.77 2.63
C PHE A 70 13.54 -4.25 2.70
N VAL A 71 12.46 -3.62 3.14
CA VAL A 71 12.34 -2.16 3.24
C VAL A 71 12.71 -1.71 4.64
N ASN A 72 13.69 -0.84 4.74
CA ASN A 72 14.10 -0.19 5.98
C ASN A 72 14.38 1.29 5.74
N ASN A 73 13.60 2.15 6.39
CA ASN A 73 13.61 3.58 6.09
C ASN A 73 14.82 4.35 6.65
N ARG A 74 15.77 3.67 7.27
CA ARG A 74 16.99 4.29 7.81
C ARG A 74 18.23 3.73 7.12
N ILE A 75 18.97 4.60 6.45
CA ILE A 75 20.23 4.24 5.78
C ILE A 75 21.26 3.72 6.78
N SER A 76 21.33 4.32 7.97
CA SER A 76 22.31 3.97 9.01
C SER A 76 22.26 2.50 9.47
N ASN A 77 21.09 1.86 9.36
CA ASN A 77 20.91 0.47 9.84
C ASN A 77 21.07 -0.58 8.73
N LEU A 78 21.22 -0.18 7.48
CA LEU A 78 21.22 -1.13 6.35
C LEU A 78 22.41 -2.08 6.41
N VAL A 79 23.58 -1.60 6.77
CA VAL A 79 24.79 -2.44 6.89
C VAL A 79 24.66 -3.45 8.02
N GLU A 80 24.09 -3.06 9.14
CA GLU A 80 23.86 -3.96 10.29
C GLU A 80 22.82 -5.04 9.94
N LEU A 81 21.74 -4.68 9.25
CA LEU A 81 20.73 -5.62 8.79
C LEU A 81 21.31 -6.60 7.78
N LYS A 82 22.12 -6.14 6.86
CA LYS A 82 22.84 -7.00 5.91
C LYS A 82 23.75 -8.02 6.67
N ALA A 83 24.54 -7.53 7.60
CA ALA A 83 25.41 -8.38 8.41
C ALA A 83 24.62 -9.42 9.22
N MET A 84 23.47 -9.04 9.77
CA MET A 84 22.58 -9.94 10.48
C MET A 84 22.05 -11.05 9.57
N ILE A 85 21.57 -10.71 8.39
CA ILE A 85 21.06 -11.70 7.43
C ILE A 85 22.17 -12.65 6.99
N GLU A 86 23.36 -12.15 6.66
CA GLU A 86 24.51 -12.94 6.24
C GLU A 86 25.02 -13.85 7.37
N ARG A 87 24.92 -13.42 8.63
CA ARG A 87 25.28 -14.24 9.78
C ARG A 87 24.34 -15.42 9.99
N HIS A 88 23.02 -15.20 9.82
CA HIS A 88 22.02 -16.26 9.92
C HIS A 88 21.98 -17.18 8.71
N ILE A 89 22.28 -16.64 7.54
CA ILE A 89 22.20 -17.34 6.26
C ILE A 89 23.47 -17.04 5.46
N PRO A 90 24.56 -17.77 5.69
CA PRO A 90 25.87 -17.50 5.04
C PRO A 90 25.82 -17.52 3.51
N ASP A 91 24.93 -18.30 2.92
CA ASP A 91 24.78 -18.41 1.47
C ASP A 91 23.91 -17.32 0.84
N CYS A 92 23.28 -16.47 1.66
CA CYS A 92 22.41 -15.40 1.19
C CYS A 92 23.21 -14.25 0.61
N ARG A 93 22.87 -13.85 -0.59
CA ARG A 93 23.46 -12.71 -1.29
C ARG A 93 22.56 -11.50 -1.08
N VAL A 94 23.04 -10.51 -0.35
CA VAL A 94 22.31 -9.30 0.00
C VAL A 94 22.91 -8.09 -0.68
N CYS A 95 22.10 -7.32 -1.37
CA CYS A 95 22.48 -6.00 -1.88
C CYS A 95 21.74 -4.88 -1.14
N ILE A 96 22.34 -3.70 -1.13
CA ILE A 96 21.78 -2.49 -0.50
C ILE A 96 21.54 -1.45 -1.57
N GLY A 97 20.33 -0.84 -1.56
CA GLY A 97 19.97 0.30 -2.39
C GLY A 97 19.33 1.40 -1.55
N HIS A 98 19.78 2.64 -1.70
CA HIS A 98 19.20 3.79 -1.00
C HIS A 98 19.32 5.11 -1.80
N GLY A 99 18.57 6.14 -1.41
CA GLY A 99 18.43 7.37 -2.16
C GLY A 99 19.59 8.33 -2.13
N GLN A 100 20.57 8.08 -1.29
CA GLN A 100 21.81 8.87 -1.29
C GLN A 100 22.87 8.30 -2.25
N MET A 101 22.60 7.13 -2.85
CA MET A 101 23.43 6.59 -3.91
C MET A 101 23.30 7.40 -5.19
N GLU A 102 24.37 7.41 -5.98
CA GLU A 102 24.30 7.93 -7.34
C GLU A 102 23.25 7.15 -8.15
N PRO A 103 22.42 7.81 -8.97
CA PRO A 103 21.36 7.14 -9.72
C PRO A 103 21.85 5.95 -10.57
N ALA A 104 23.02 6.06 -11.17
CA ALA A 104 23.62 5.00 -11.98
C ALA A 104 24.00 3.77 -11.13
N GLU A 105 24.49 3.98 -9.91
CA GLU A 105 24.84 2.92 -8.97
C GLU A 105 23.58 2.18 -8.49
N LEU A 106 22.55 2.92 -8.11
CA LEU A 106 21.28 2.37 -7.69
C LEU A 106 20.60 1.56 -8.80
N GLU A 107 20.61 2.09 -10.02
CA GLU A 107 20.09 1.40 -11.21
C GLU A 107 20.81 0.08 -11.46
N LYS A 108 22.13 0.07 -11.34
CA LYS A 108 22.93 -1.15 -11.48
C LYS A 108 22.58 -2.20 -10.43
N ILE A 109 22.42 -1.81 -9.17
CA ILE A 109 22.05 -2.72 -8.08
C ILE A 109 20.69 -3.34 -8.34
N ILE A 110 19.70 -2.54 -8.77
CA ILE A 110 18.37 -3.03 -9.11
C ILE A 110 18.43 -3.98 -10.31
N PHE A 111 19.20 -3.65 -11.35
CA PHE A 111 19.41 -4.51 -12.50
C PHE A 111 20.01 -5.86 -12.12
N ASP A 112 21.06 -5.85 -11.31
CA ASP A 112 21.71 -7.07 -10.80
C ASP A 112 20.74 -7.91 -9.95
N PHE A 113 19.91 -7.28 -9.13
CA PHE A 113 18.88 -7.97 -8.36
C PHE A 113 17.81 -8.61 -9.26
N VAL A 114 17.33 -7.91 -10.26
CA VAL A 114 16.37 -8.45 -11.24
C VAL A 114 16.95 -9.66 -11.97
N ASN A 115 18.25 -9.67 -12.22
CA ASN A 115 18.98 -10.77 -12.89
C ASN A 115 19.42 -11.89 -11.95
N TYR A 116 18.90 -11.97 -10.75
CA TYR A 116 19.19 -13.04 -9.78
C TYR A 116 20.59 -13.07 -9.21
N ASP A 117 21.34 -11.98 -9.29
CA ASP A 117 22.67 -11.90 -8.66
C ASP A 117 22.57 -11.79 -7.14
N TYR A 118 21.41 -11.44 -6.62
CA TYR A 118 21.13 -11.31 -5.18
C TYR A 118 19.81 -11.96 -4.79
N ASP A 119 19.75 -12.42 -3.55
CA ASP A 119 18.56 -13.05 -2.97
C ASP A 119 17.69 -12.04 -2.22
N VAL A 120 18.31 -11.02 -1.64
CA VAL A 120 17.64 -9.96 -0.88
C VAL A 120 18.10 -8.60 -1.37
N LEU A 121 17.14 -7.74 -1.69
CA LEU A 121 17.36 -6.30 -1.85
C LEU A 121 16.92 -5.60 -0.57
N LEU A 122 17.89 -5.07 0.14
CA LEU A 122 17.71 -4.26 1.33
C LEU A 122 17.73 -2.79 0.93
N ALA A 123 16.59 -2.12 1.02
CA ALA A 123 16.42 -0.80 0.46
C ALA A 123 15.65 0.15 1.39
N THR A 124 15.88 1.43 1.21
CA THR A 124 14.97 2.46 1.70
C THR A 124 13.73 2.56 0.80
N THR A 125 12.82 3.48 1.05
CA THR A 125 11.54 3.61 0.35
C THR A 125 11.62 4.01 -1.14
N ILE A 126 12.79 3.96 -1.73
CA ILE A 126 13.07 4.45 -3.08
C ILE A 126 12.70 3.46 -4.18
N ILE A 127 12.10 2.34 -3.85
CA ILE A 127 11.56 1.44 -4.87
C ILE A 127 10.34 2.11 -5.47
N GLU A 128 10.62 3.04 -6.38
CA GLU A 128 9.60 3.82 -7.06
C GLU A 128 8.69 2.95 -7.92
N SER A 129 7.53 3.53 -8.21
CA SER A 129 6.56 2.99 -9.15
C SER A 129 7.21 2.67 -10.50
N GLY A 130 7.13 1.44 -10.95
CA GLY A 130 7.60 0.99 -12.27
C GLY A 130 8.63 -0.13 -12.25
N ILE A 131 9.21 -0.48 -11.10
CA ILE A 131 10.08 -1.65 -11.00
C ILE A 131 9.23 -2.88 -10.82
N ASP A 132 9.23 -3.75 -11.81
CA ASP A 132 8.57 -5.05 -11.74
C ASP A 132 9.63 -6.14 -11.55
N ILE A 133 9.58 -6.83 -10.42
CA ILE A 133 10.45 -7.96 -10.12
C ILE A 133 9.58 -9.17 -9.82
N PRO A 134 9.19 -9.93 -10.86
CA PRO A 134 8.24 -11.04 -10.73
C PRO A 134 8.70 -12.13 -9.75
N ASN A 135 10.01 -12.26 -9.55
CA ASN A 135 10.58 -13.27 -8.66
C ASN A 135 10.62 -12.84 -7.18
N ALA A 136 10.36 -11.58 -6.88
CA ALA A 136 10.22 -11.10 -5.50
C ALA A 136 8.82 -11.41 -4.99
N ASN A 137 8.69 -12.46 -4.19
CA ASN A 137 7.41 -12.94 -3.68
C ASN A 137 7.25 -12.71 -2.16
N THR A 138 8.24 -12.17 -1.51
CA THR A 138 8.18 -11.75 -0.11
C THR A 138 8.68 -10.32 0.03
N ILE A 139 7.93 -9.51 0.76
CA ILE A 139 8.36 -8.19 1.21
C ILE A 139 8.37 -8.14 2.73
N ILE A 140 9.44 -7.62 3.30
CA ILE A 140 9.58 -7.33 4.73
C ILE A 140 9.68 -5.83 4.89
N ILE A 141 8.83 -5.23 5.71
CA ILE A 141 8.82 -3.79 5.97
C ILE A 141 9.14 -3.57 7.43
N ASN A 142 10.34 -3.08 7.71
CA ASN A 142 10.77 -2.76 9.07
C ASN A 142 10.26 -1.40 9.49
N GLN A 143 9.98 -1.23 10.80
CA GLN A 143 9.38 -0.01 11.34
C GLN A 143 8.10 0.38 10.60
N ALA A 144 7.24 -0.60 10.37
CA ALA A 144 6.02 -0.45 9.55
C ALA A 144 5.05 0.59 10.11
N GLN A 145 5.06 0.85 11.42
CA GLN A 145 4.24 1.88 12.07
C GLN A 145 4.56 3.30 11.60
N ASN A 146 5.71 3.53 11.00
CA ASN A 146 6.13 4.84 10.50
C ASN A 146 5.62 5.16 9.09
N PHE A 147 4.96 4.20 8.44
CA PHE A 147 4.42 4.37 7.10
C PHE A 147 2.92 4.62 7.13
N GLY A 148 2.44 5.43 6.19
CA GLY A 148 1.01 5.57 5.94
C GLY A 148 0.40 4.29 5.37
N LEU A 149 -0.91 4.12 5.55
CA LEU A 149 -1.63 2.95 5.09
C LEU A 149 -1.55 2.78 3.57
N SER A 150 -1.66 3.86 2.81
CA SER A 150 -1.50 3.87 1.35
C SER A 150 -0.10 3.44 0.93
N ASP A 151 0.94 3.92 1.64
CA ASP A 151 2.33 3.53 1.36
C ASP A 151 2.56 2.04 1.60
N LEU A 152 2.05 1.51 2.71
CA LEU A 152 2.11 0.08 3.03
C LEU A 152 1.41 -0.77 1.96
N HIS A 153 0.25 -0.35 1.50
CA HIS A 153 -0.48 -1.03 0.44
C HIS A 153 0.29 -1.04 -0.88
N GLN A 154 0.86 0.09 -1.28
CA GLN A 154 1.65 0.21 -2.49
C GLN A 154 2.94 -0.62 -2.43
N MET A 155 3.64 -0.61 -1.30
CA MET A 155 4.82 -1.46 -1.11
C MET A 155 4.46 -2.95 -1.14
N ARG A 156 3.38 -3.35 -0.45
CA ARG A 156 2.88 -4.73 -0.50
C ARG A 156 2.56 -5.18 -1.92
N GLY A 157 2.01 -4.30 -2.73
CA GLY A 157 1.68 -4.55 -4.13
C GLY A 157 2.90 -4.78 -5.05
N ARG A 158 4.12 -4.61 -4.55
CA ARG A 158 5.35 -4.92 -5.31
C ARG A 158 5.66 -6.40 -5.41
N VAL A 159 5.07 -7.21 -4.54
CA VAL A 159 5.16 -8.67 -4.58
C VAL A 159 3.85 -9.28 -5.05
N GLY A 160 3.82 -10.60 -5.26
CA GLY A 160 2.62 -11.29 -5.69
C GLY A 160 2.26 -11.11 -7.16
N ARG A 161 3.24 -10.77 -7.99
CA ARG A 161 3.08 -10.59 -9.44
C ARG A 161 3.32 -11.85 -10.25
N SER A 162 3.64 -12.94 -9.60
CA SER A 162 3.76 -14.27 -10.18
C SER A 162 2.60 -15.17 -9.71
N ASN A 163 2.57 -16.40 -10.22
CA ASN A 163 1.61 -17.42 -9.80
C ASN A 163 2.00 -18.12 -8.48
N LYS A 164 3.02 -17.64 -7.79
CA LYS A 164 3.47 -18.15 -6.49
C LYS A 164 2.82 -17.37 -5.36
N LYS A 165 2.57 -18.05 -4.24
CA LYS A 165 2.08 -17.44 -3.02
C LYS A 165 3.07 -16.39 -2.52
N ALA A 166 2.58 -15.19 -2.24
CA ALA A 166 3.37 -14.05 -1.79
C ALA A 166 3.10 -13.73 -0.31
N PHE A 167 4.11 -13.14 0.34
CA PHE A 167 4.06 -12.80 1.75
C PHE A 167 4.48 -11.36 1.98
N CYS A 168 3.84 -10.72 2.96
CA CYS A 168 4.19 -9.40 3.46
C CYS A 168 4.33 -9.48 4.97
N TYR A 169 5.54 -9.27 5.46
CA TYR A 169 5.83 -9.20 6.89
C TYR A 169 6.04 -7.77 7.32
N LEU A 170 5.16 -7.29 8.20
CA LEU A 170 5.23 -5.95 8.77
C LEU A 170 5.85 -6.04 10.16
N LEU A 171 7.03 -5.49 10.33
CA LEU A 171 7.74 -5.50 11.60
C LEU A 171 7.54 -4.16 12.31
N ALA A 172 7.06 -4.22 13.53
CA ALA A 172 6.75 -3.05 14.35
C ALA A 172 7.05 -3.33 15.83
N PRO A 173 7.17 -2.30 16.67
CA PRO A 173 7.16 -2.48 18.11
C PRO A 173 5.89 -3.19 18.58
N PRO A 174 5.87 -3.76 19.80
CA PRO A 174 4.65 -4.36 20.34
C PRO A 174 3.44 -3.44 20.21
N LEU A 175 2.29 -3.98 19.83
CA LEU A 175 1.07 -3.19 19.58
C LEU A 175 0.67 -2.32 20.78
N SER A 176 0.97 -2.77 22.00
CA SER A 176 0.71 -2.02 23.23
C SER A 176 1.49 -0.71 23.34
N SER A 177 2.62 -0.59 22.65
CA SER A 177 3.47 0.62 22.64
C SER A 177 3.17 1.58 21.49
N LEU A 178 2.29 1.19 20.56
CA LEU A 178 1.92 2.00 19.41
C LEU A 178 0.82 3.00 19.74
N THR A 179 0.78 4.10 18.98
CA THR A 179 -0.36 5.01 19.02
C THR A 179 -1.61 4.29 18.50
N PRO A 180 -2.83 4.69 18.95
CA PRO A 180 -4.07 4.09 18.42
C PRO A 180 -4.16 4.17 16.91
N GLU A 181 -3.70 5.27 16.31
CA GLU A 181 -3.70 5.48 14.86
C GLU A 181 -2.75 4.50 14.14
N ALA A 182 -1.51 4.34 14.63
CA ALA A 182 -0.56 3.39 14.06
C ALA A 182 -1.06 1.94 14.17
N LYS A 183 -1.64 1.58 15.31
CA LYS A 183 -2.26 0.28 15.52
C LYS A 183 -3.40 0.01 14.53
N ARG A 184 -4.26 0.98 14.30
CA ARG A 184 -5.38 0.86 13.33
C ARG A 184 -4.86 0.69 11.90
N ARG A 185 -3.80 1.41 11.50
CA ARG A 185 -3.19 1.24 10.17
C ARG A 185 -2.65 -0.18 9.96
N LEU A 186 -1.90 -0.70 10.93
CA LEU A 186 -1.34 -2.06 10.83
C LEU A 186 -2.43 -3.13 10.82
N GLN A 187 -3.47 -2.97 11.61
CA GLN A 187 -4.62 -3.87 11.59
C GLN A 187 -5.37 -3.81 10.27
N ALA A 188 -5.54 -2.63 9.69
CA ALA A 188 -6.22 -2.46 8.40
C ALA A 188 -5.44 -3.14 7.26
N ILE A 189 -4.13 -2.95 7.17
CA ILE A 189 -3.33 -3.57 6.10
C ILE A 189 -3.28 -5.10 6.25
N GLU A 190 -3.28 -5.63 7.46
CA GLU A 190 -3.35 -7.07 7.72
C GLU A 190 -4.71 -7.66 7.31
N ASN A 191 -5.80 -6.96 7.61
CA ASN A 191 -7.16 -7.42 7.34
C ASN A 191 -7.55 -7.32 5.86
N PHE A 192 -7.07 -6.31 5.15
CA PHE A 192 -7.38 -6.08 3.73
C PHE A 192 -6.24 -6.55 2.83
N SER A 193 -6.04 -7.85 2.76
CA SER A 193 -4.99 -8.48 1.96
C SER A 193 -5.49 -9.03 0.61
N ASP A 194 -6.80 -9.03 0.38
CA ASP A 194 -7.39 -9.54 -0.86
C ASP A 194 -7.04 -8.67 -2.06
N LEU A 195 -6.97 -9.32 -3.23
CA LEU A 195 -6.80 -8.62 -4.49
C LEU A 195 -8.00 -7.70 -4.74
N GLY A 196 -7.73 -6.46 -5.18
CA GLY A 196 -8.77 -5.46 -5.37
C GLY A 196 -9.18 -4.70 -4.10
N SER A 197 -8.45 -4.87 -2.99
CA SER A 197 -8.75 -4.19 -1.73
C SER A 197 -8.31 -2.72 -1.68
N GLY A 198 -7.75 -2.17 -2.76
CA GLY A 198 -7.22 -0.80 -2.78
C GLY A 198 -8.21 0.27 -2.36
N ILE A 199 -9.47 0.17 -2.78
CA ILE A 199 -10.51 1.11 -2.38
C ILE A 199 -10.84 1.00 -0.88
N HIS A 200 -10.87 -0.20 -0.34
CA HIS A 200 -11.11 -0.43 1.09
C HIS A 200 -9.98 0.15 1.95
N ILE A 201 -8.73 -0.02 1.50
CA ILE A 201 -7.56 0.58 2.13
C ILE A 201 -7.65 2.12 2.10
N ALA A 202 -8.01 2.71 0.97
CA ALA A 202 -8.16 4.16 0.85
C ALA A 202 -9.26 4.71 1.77
N MET A 203 -10.36 4.00 1.89
CA MET A 203 -11.46 4.38 2.79
C MET A 203 -11.07 4.26 4.26
N GLN A 204 -10.32 3.21 4.63
CA GLN A 204 -9.77 3.06 5.98
C GLN A 204 -8.74 4.17 6.30
N ASP A 205 -7.92 4.55 5.34
CA ASP A 205 -6.96 5.65 5.52
C ASP A 205 -7.68 6.98 5.80
N LEU A 206 -8.76 7.27 5.06
CA LEU A 206 -9.61 8.42 5.33
C LEU A 206 -10.20 8.39 6.73
N ASP A 207 -10.71 7.27 7.17
CA ASP A 207 -11.29 7.10 8.51
C ASP A 207 -10.24 7.33 9.60
N ILE A 208 -9.09 6.72 9.48
CA ILE A 208 -7.99 6.84 10.45
C ILE A 208 -7.48 8.29 10.54
N ARG A 209 -7.39 8.99 9.43
CA ARG A 209 -6.98 10.42 9.37
C ARG A 209 -8.04 11.38 9.90
N GLY A 210 -9.23 10.89 10.26
CA GLY A 210 -10.31 11.72 10.75
C GLY A 210 -11.01 12.51 9.64
N ALA A 211 -11.26 11.89 8.50
CA ALA A 211 -12.06 12.49 7.42
C ALA A 211 -13.46 12.90 7.89
N GLY A 212 -13.94 12.38 9.01
CA GLY A 212 -15.08 12.88 9.75
C GLY A 212 -14.98 14.38 10.12
N ASN A 213 -13.76 14.91 10.28
CA ASN A 213 -13.55 16.35 10.47
C ASN A 213 -13.90 17.19 9.24
N MET A 214 -13.98 16.61 8.04
CA MET A 214 -14.38 17.30 6.83
C MET A 214 -15.89 17.32 6.63
N LEU A 215 -16.59 16.38 7.25
CA LEU A 215 -18.06 16.32 7.29
C LEU A 215 -18.65 16.91 8.59
N GLY A 216 -17.80 17.37 9.52
CA GLY A 216 -18.14 17.93 10.80
C GLY A 216 -17.46 17.22 11.97
N ALA A 217 -16.94 18.00 12.92
CA ALA A 217 -16.16 17.49 14.08
C ALA A 217 -16.92 16.49 14.98
N GLU A 218 -18.24 16.43 14.86
CA GLU A 218 -19.08 15.52 15.65
C GLU A 218 -19.14 14.09 15.10
N GLN A 219 -18.62 13.85 13.88
CA GLN A 219 -18.74 12.55 13.21
C GLN A 219 -17.51 11.67 13.31
N SER A 220 -16.38 12.17 13.82
CA SER A 220 -15.14 11.40 13.90
C SER A 220 -15.21 10.21 14.89
N GLY A 221 -16.09 10.26 15.90
CA GLY A 221 -16.38 9.13 16.79
C GLY A 221 -17.40 8.14 16.20
N PHE A 222 -18.20 8.59 15.26
CA PHE A 222 -19.33 7.86 14.71
C PHE A 222 -18.88 6.69 13.80
N ILE A 223 -17.77 6.85 13.11
CA ILE A 223 -17.20 5.84 12.21
C ILE A 223 -16.68 4.64 12.99
N ALA A 224 -16.05 4.89 14.14
CA ALA A 224 -15.55 3.84 15.02
C ALA A 224 -16.69 3.02 15.65
N ASP A 225 -17.83 3.65 15.93
CA ASP A 225 -18.98 3.03 16.60
C ASP A 225 -19.88 2.26 15.63
N LEU A 226 -20.01 2.71 14.38
CA LEU A 226 -20.90 2.10 13.38
C LEU A 226 -20.27 0.99 12.56
N GLY A 227 -18.96 0.88 12.55
CA GLY A 227 -18.24 0.01 11.65
C GLY A 227 -18.14 0.55 10.21
N TYR A 228 -17.09 0.13 9.55
CA TYR A 228 -16.68 0.62 8.24
C TYR A 228 -17.73 0.40 7.13
N GLU A 229 -18.35 -0.77 7.08
CA GLU A 229 -19.35 -1.10 6.05
C GLU A 229 -20.61 -0.25 6.16
N THR A 230 -21.07 0.01 7.39
CA THR A 230 -22.22 0.87 7.63
C THR A 230 -21.91 2.32 7.27
N TYR A 231 -20.69 2.78 7.58
CA TYR A 231 -20.24 4.11 7.19
C TYR A 231 -20.17 4.26 5.67
N GLN A 232 -19.65 3.28 4.95
CA GLN A 232 -19.63 3.28 3.49
C GLN A 232 -21.04 3.40 2.90
N LYS A 233 -21.98 2.68 3.47
CA LYS A 233 -23.39 2.71 3.01
C LYS A 233 -23.99 4.09 3.20
N ILE A 234 -23.86 4.67 4.39
CA ILE A 234 -24.37 6.01 4.71
C ILE A 234 -23.71 7.06 3.83
N LEU A 235 -22.39 6.98 3.62
CA LEU A 235 -21.68 7.92 2.77
C LEU A 235 -22.10 7.80 1.30
N SER A 236 -22.32 6.59 0.81
CA SER A 236 -22.82 6.33 -0.55
C SER A 236 -24.23 6.87 -0.75
N GLU A 237 -25.11 6.71 0.23
CA GLU A 237 -26.45 7.24 0.22
C GLU A 237 -26.45 8.78 0.27
N ALA A 238 -25.64 9.38 1.14
CA ALA A 238 -25.49 10.83 1.22
C ALA A 238 -24.94 11.46 -0.07
N VAL A 239 -23.96 10.80 -0.70
CA VAL A 239 -23.43 11.23 -2.02
C VAL A 239 -24.49 11.12 -3.10
N HIS A 240 -25.33 10.07 -3.04
CA HIS A 240 -26.42 9.91 -4.01
C HIS A 240 -27.48 11.01 -3.83
N GLU A 241 -27.85 11.34 -2.60
CA GLU A 241 -28.77 12.44 -2.31
C GLU A 241 -28.21 13.78 -2.78
N LEU A 242 -26.95 14.08 -2.48
CA LEU A 242 -26.27 15.30 -2.93
C LEU A 242 -26.22 15.40 -4.46
N LYS A 243 -25.93 14.29 -5.15
CA LYS A 243 -25.96 14.26 -6.62
C LYS A 243 -27.35 14.53 -7.18
N THR A 244 -28.39 14.06 -6.50
CA THR A 244 -29.76 14.19 -6.96
C THR A 244 -30.34 15.57 -6.67
N ASP A 245 -30.05 16.17 -5.53
CA ASP A 245 -30.68 17.38 -5.04
C ASP A 245 -29.90 18.67 -5.33
N GLU A 246 -28.57 18.68 -5.14
CA GLU A 246 -27.77 19.91 -5.31
C GLU A 246 -27.05 20.01 -6.65
N PHE A 247 -26.76 18.90 -7.30
CA PHE A 247 -26.02 18.88 -8.56
C PHE A 247 -26.89 18.51 -9.77
N ALA A 248 -28.16 18.20 -9.57
CA ALA A 248 -29.08 17.95 -10.68
C ALA A 248 -29.15 19.15 -11.67
N ASP A 249 -29.06 20.35 -11.15
CA ASP A 249 -29.07 21.56 -11.98
C ASP A 249 -27.76 21.76 -12.74
N LEU A 250 -26.61 21.43 -12.14
CA LEU A 250 -25.31 21.49 -12.79
C LEU A 250 -25.15 20.42 -13.88
N TYR A 251 -25.68 19.22 -13.65
CA TYR A 251 -25.69 18.16 -14.65
C TYR A 251 -26.69 18.45 -15.78
N ALA A 252 -27.81 19.09 -15.47
CA ALA A 252 -28.77 19.50 -16.47
C ALA A 252 -28.22 20.63 -17.37
N GLU A 253 -27.37 21.51 -16.87
CA GLU A 253 -26.69 22.52 -17.67
C GLU A 253 -25.59 21.94 -18.55
N ALA A 254 -24.82 20.94 -18.03
CA ALA A 254 -23.80 20.24 -18.79
C ALA A 254 -24.38 19.44 -19.96
N LEU A 255 -25.53 18.79 -19.77
CA LEU A 255 -26.24 18.05 -20.82
C LEU A 255 -26.88 18.95 -21.86
N LYS A 256 -27.19 20.22 -21.55
CA LYS A 256 -27.72 21.21 -22.50
C LYS A 256 -26.61 21.89 -23.31
N ALA A 257 -25.36 21.81 -22.86
CA ALA A 257 -24.22 22.40 -23.57
C ALA A 257 -23.63 21.47 -24.63
N ASP A 258 -24.00 20.18 -24.61
CA ASP A 258 -23.55 19.14 -25.57
C ASP A 258 -24.61 18.77 -26.63
N GLY A 259 -25.71 19.55 -26.74
CA GLY A 259 -26.80 19.36 -27.73
C GLY A 259 -26.82 20.39 -28.86
#